data_5e0193c77f4101ae7bc6046df49d7abc
#
_entry.id   5e0193c77f4101ae7bc6046df49d7abc
#
_cell.length_a   1.000
_cell.length_b   1.000
_cell.length_c   1.000
_cell.angle_alpha   90.00
_cell.angle_beta   90.00
_cell.angle_gamma   90.00
#
_symmetry.space_group_name_H-M   'P 1'
#
loop_
_entity.id
_entity.type
_entity.pdbx_description
1 polymer ?
#
loop_
_entity_poly.entity_id
_entity_poly.type
_entity_poly.pdbx_seq_one_letter_code
_entity_poly.pdbx_strand_id
1 'polypeptide(L)'
;MGMSGRSAIGMACLMTICIVSGCIETGDSVQSGESVDDDMVLPEWEVGNNWLYTFITPQFGEDSARLVVAEIDNESGDYQVGISSEREAQRHAVINHNPFLGRMTIDGLSVYENGIPQQVFSFPWVIGDEWSFTLFGQEWSATTVSINNGNARVSAESSEGHELQYTFSGSDGFLERLVWEDSEGRNQLRMDLNVARSNYQGDVFFYRARDLIDRLYEENDQEIYDSFFDDGHPTEGDWDTLVWYLDVEIASNGASSGSLTMKDHAGASPLTRAWGSGATEKGAIGTIPSNSGEYSLTVTVRGQSSYIHLKVAGALVFQWNL
;
A
#
# COMPACT_ATOMS: atom_id res chain seq x y z
N MET A 1 -46.62 -19.39 48.39
CA MET A 1 -47.64 -18.31 48.35
C MET A 1 -47.25 -17.47 47.15
N GLY A 2 -47.93 -17.33 46.13
CA GLY A 2 -49.16 -17.62 45.45
C GLY A 2 -48.87 -17.30 44.00
N MET A 3 -49.11 -18.12 43.13
CA MET A 3 -50.18 -18.40 42.20
C MET A 3 -50.69 -17.24 41.35
N SER A 4 -50.76 -17.58 40.06
CA SER A 4 -51.80 -17.21 39.08
C SER A 4 -51.37 -16.09 38.12
N GLY A 5 -51.55 -16.13 36.80
CA GLY A 5 -52.36 -17.00 35.97
C GLY A 5 -52.30 -16.68 34.51
N ARG A 6 -52.71 -17.53 33.70
CA ARG A 6 -52.86 -17.67 32.24
C ARG A 6 -53.59 -16.50 31.55
N SER A 7 -53.18 -16.24 30.28
CA SER A 7 -54.20 -16.28 29.21
C SER A 7 -53.57 -16.34 27.82
N ALA A 8 -53.90 -17.37 27.08
CA ALA A 8 -53.76 -17.52 25.65
C ALA A 8 -54.94 -16.86 24.94
N ILE A 9 -54.68 -16.13 23.86
CA ILE A 9 -55.72 -15.80 22.86
C ILE A 9 -55.11 -16.12 21.50
N GLY A 10 -55.61 -17.20 20.94
CA GLY A 10 -55.41 -17.52 19.51
C GLY A 10 -56.35 -16.67 18.67
N MET A 11 -55.89 -16.27 17.53
CA MET A 11 -56.73 -15.73 16.47
C MET A 11 -56.31 -16.32 15.13
N ALA A 12 -57.14 -17.25 14.69
CA ALA A 12 -57.16 -17.78 13.34
C ALA A 12 -57.76 -16.73 12.40
N CYS A 13 -57.14 -16.51 11.26
CA CYS A 13 -57.81 -15.80 10.18
C CYS A 13 -57.54 -16.48 8.83
N LEU A 14 -58.59 -16.93 8.30
CA LEU A 14 -59.02 -17.45 7.02
C LEU A 14 -58.11 -17.15 5.82
N MET A 15 -57.88 -18.26 5.09
CA MET A 15 -57.55 -18.27 3.67
C MET A 15 -58.73 -17.73 2.83
N THR A 16 -58.41 -16.79 1.92
CA THR A 16 -59.28 -16.51 0.79
C THR A 16 -58.51 -16.81 -0.49
N ILE A 17 -58.86 -17.90 -1.12
CA ILE A 17 -58.39 -18.31 -2.44
C ILE A 17 -59.20 -17.53 -3.48
N CYS A 18 -58.57 -16.65 -4.22
CA CYS A 18 -59.11 -16.11 -5.47
C CYS A 18 -58.42 -16.80 -6.65
N ILE A 19 -59.15 -17.73 -7.25
CA ILE A 19 -58.79 -18.29 -8.56
C ILE A 19 -59.25 -17.28 -9.61
N VAL A 20 -58.33 -16.68 -10.34
CA VAL A 20 -58.63 -15.96 -11.59
C VAL A 20 -57.93 -16.70 -12.71
N SER A 21 -58.71 -17.38 -13.51
CA SER A 21 -58.31 -17.93 -14.80
C SER A 21 -58.19 -16.78 -15.81
N GLY A 22 -57.13 -16.75 -16.58
CA GLY A 22 -57.12 -15.84 -17.74
C GLY A 22 -55.79 -15.74 -18.46
N CYS A 23 -55.75 -16.34 -19.63
CA CYS A 23 -54.92 -16.07 -20.80
C CYS A 23 -53.44 -16.41 -20.76
N ILE A 24 -53.12 -17.45 -21.49
CA ILE A 24 -51.83 -17.75 -22.07
C ILE A 24 -51.62 -16.74 -23.20
N GLU A 25 -50.73 -15.77 -22.97
CA GLU A 25 -50.04 -15.07 -24.06
C GLU A 25 -48.63 -15.64 -24.10
N THR A 26 -48.32 -16.29 -25.24
CA THR A 26 -46.99 -16.62 -25.69
C THR A 26 -46.25 -15.33 -26.00
N GLY A 27 -45.66 -14.73 -24.99
CA GLY A 27 -44.74 -13.63 -25.13
C GLY A 27 -43.34 -14.21 -25.25
N ASP A 28 -42.67 -13.87 -26.31
CA ASP A 28 -41.26 -14.12 -26.56
C ASP A 28 -40.46 -13.81 -25.30
N SER A 29 -39.71 -14.79 -24.83
CA SER A 29 -38.63 -14.54 -23.87
C SER A 29 -37.57 -13.67 -24.57
N VAL A 30 -37.68 -12.35 -24.37
CA VAL A 30 -36.56 -11.49 -24.54
C VAL A 30 -35.57 -11.97 -23.48
N GLN A 31 -34.58 -12.76 -23.87
CA GLN A 31 -33.34 -12.85 -23.15
C GLN A 31 -32.87 -11.39 -23.02
N SER A 32 -33.02 -10.81 -21.84
CA SER A 32 -32.20 -9.69 -21.44
C SER A 32 -30.76 -10.22 -21.50
N GLY A 33 -30.09 -10.01 -22.62
CA GLY A 33 -28.66 -10.10 -22.65
C GLY A 33 -28.19 -9.22 -21.50
N GLU A 34 -27.55 -9.81 -20.51
CA GLU A 34 -26.68 -9.06 -19.61
C GLU A 34 -25.73 -8.32 -20.54
N SER A 35 -25.89 -7.01 -20.63
CA SER A 35 -24.87 -6.17 -21.20
C SER A 35 -23.66 -6.39 -20.33
N VAL A 36 -22.66 -7.12 -20.85
CA VAL A 36 -21.32 -7.06 -20.28
C VAL A 36 -20.99 -5.59 -20.24
N ASP A 37 -20.83 -5.05 -19.04
CA ASP A 37 -20.52 -3.65 -18.85
C ASP A 37 -19.11 -3.48 -19.46
N ASP A 38 -18.99 -2.86 -20.62
CA ASP A 38 -17.72 -2.73 -21.36
C ASP A 38 -16.63 -2.07 -20.50
N ASP A 39 -17.05 -1.38 -19.41
CA ASP A 39 -16.16 -0.73 -18.45
C ASP A 39 -15.44 -1.68 -17.48
N MET A 40 -15.78 -2.99 -17.47
CA MET A 40 -15.21 -3.98 -16.56
C MET A 40 -14.17 -4.90 -17.20
N VAL A 41 -13.64 -4.51 -18.33
CA VAL A 41 -12.50 -5.16 -19.00
C VAL A 41 -11.17 -4.59 -18.52
N LEU A 42 -10.09 -5.28 -18.86
CA LEU A 42 -8.73 -4.79 -18.62
C LEU A 42 -8.53 -3.45 -19.35
N PRO A 43 -8.20 -2.36 -18.64
CA PRO A 43 -7.93 -1.07 -19.28
C PRO A 43 -6.57 -1.08 -20.01
N GLU A 44 -6.49 -0.34 -21.09
CA GLU A 44 -5.22 -0.01 -21.75
C GLU A 44 -4.74 1.35 -21.25
N TRP A 45 -3.52 1.41 -20.74
CA TRP A 45 -2.93 2.65 -20.27
C TRP A 45 -2.00 3.27 -21.30
N GLU A 46 -1.97 4.60 -21.28
CA GLU A 46 -1.04 5.40 -22.09
C GLU A 46 -0.07 6.15 -21.16
N VAL A 47 1.11 6.48 -21.68
CA VAL A 47 2.06 7.36 -20.97
C VAL A 47 1.37 8.68 -20.62
N GLY A 48 1.48 9.09 -19.35
CA GLY A 48 0.83 10.27 -18.81
C GLY A 48 -0.58 10.02 -18.28
N ASN A 49 -1.14 8.80 -18.35
CA ASN A 49 -2.30 8.45 -17.53
C ASN A 49 -1.92 8.60 -16.06
N ASN A 50 -2.79 9.21 -15.26
CA ASN A 50 -2.44 9.52 -13.88
C ASN A 50 -3.64 9.59 -12.96
N TRP A 51 -3.41 9.22 -11.69
CA TRP A 51 -4.41 9.15 -10.63
C TRP A 51 -3.90 9.89 -9.40
N LEU A 52 -4.56 10.96 -8.99
CA LEU A 52 -4.25 11.67 -7.75
C LEU A 52 -4.91 10.94 -6.60
N TYR A 53 -4.11 10.41 -5.69
CA TYR A 53 -4.58 9.78 -4.46
C TYR A 53 -4.28 10.64 -3.24
N THR A 54 -5.14 10.50 -2.22
CA THR A 54 -4.77 10.74 -0.83
C THR A 54 -4.33 9.41 -0.22
N PHE A 55 -3.10 9.39 0.31
CA PHE A 55 -2.51 8.25 1.01
C PHE A 55 -2.55 8.50 2.51
N ILE A 56 -2.92 7.49 3.29
CA ILE A 56 -2.87 7.54 4.76
C ILE A 56 -2.12 6.31 5.24
N THR A 57 -1.02 6.53 5.95
CA THR A 57 -0.18 5.48 6.53
C THR A 57 0.14 5.78 7.99
N PRO A 58 0.40 4.76 8.84
CA PRO A 58 0.79 4.97 10.24
C PRO A 58 2.09 5.78 10.37
N GLN A 59 3.03 5.59 9.44
CA GLN A 59 4.37 6.17 9.49
C GLN A 59 4.40 7.64 9.08
N PHE A 60 3.58 8.03 8.09
CA PHE A 60 3.67 9.36 7.47
C PHE A 60 2.38 10.19 7.60
N GLY A 61 1.29 9.59 8.14
CA GLY A 61 -0.01 10.24 8.20
C GLY A 61 -0.64 10.39 6.83
N GLU A 62 -1.27 11.53 6.59
CA GLU A 62 -1.97 11.84 5.34
C GLU A 62 -1.08 12.68 4.41
N ASP A 63 -0.99 12.28 3.15
CA ASP A 63 -0.36 13.04 2.07
C ASP A 63 -1.05 12.78 0.73
N SER A 64 -0.71 13.53 -0.31
CA SER A 64 -1.31 13.37 -1.64
C SER A 64 -0.27 13.43 -2.73
N ALA A 65 -0.33 12.47 -3.66
CA ALA A 65 0.50 12.44 -4.84
C ALA A 65 -0.19 11.72 -6.00
N ARG A 66 0.34 11.87 -7.22
CA ARG A 66 -0.18 11.17 -8.40
C ARG A 66 0.65 9.93 -8.68
N LEU A 67 -0.02 8.80 -8.86
CA LEU A 67 0.54 7.71 -9.63
C LEU A 67 0.46 8.09 -11.11
N VAL A 68 1.51 7.82 -11.87
CA VAL A 68 1.64 8.22 -13.27
C VAL A 68 2.26 7.07 -14.06
N VAL A 69 1.66 6.71 -15.19
CA VAL A 69 2.30 5.82 -16.16
C VAL A 69 3.41 6.61 -16.84
N ALA A 70 4.65 6.34 -16.46
CA ALA A 70 5.81 7.07 -16.93
C ALA A 70 6.38 6.51 -18.24
N GLU A 71 6.26 5.19 -18.44
CA GLU A 71 6.82 4.49 -19.60
C GLU A 71 6.02 3.21 -19.89
N ILE A 72 6.02 2.76 -21.13
CA ILE A 72 5.49 1.47 -21.56
C ILE A 72 6.64 0.68 -22.17
N ASP A 73 7.06 -0.37 -21.49
CA ASP A 73 8.07 -1.29 -21.98
C ASP A 73 7.41 -2.51 -22.66
N ASN A 74 7.28 -2.42 -23.97
CA ASN A 74 6.70 -3.50 -24.77
C ASN A 74 7.60 -4.74 -24.88
N GLU A 75 8.90 -4.63 -24.58
CA GLU A 75 9.81 -5.78 -24.60
C GLU A 75 9.62 -6.66 -23.37
N SER A 76 9.47 -6.05 -22.20
CA SER A 76 9.14 -6.78 -20.95
C SER A 76 7.65 -7.03 -20.76
N GLY A 77 6.78 -6.30 -21.47
CA GLY A 77 5.33 -6.34 -21.30
C GLY A 77 4.84 -5.62 -20.06
N ASP A 78 5.53 -4.55 -19.65
CA ASP A 78 5.26 -3.83 -18.41
C ASP A 78 4.96 -2.33 -18.63
N TYR A 79 4.06 -1.81 -17.83
CA TYR A 79 3.99 -0.38 -17.52
C TYR A 79 5.00 -0.04 -16.44
N GLN A 80 5.69 1.10 -16.58
CA GLN A 80 6.48 1.70 -15.49
C GLN A 80 5.63 2.78 -14.84
N VAL A 81 5.23 2.55 -13.61
CA VAL A 81 4.41 3.49 -12.83
C VAL A 81 5.29 4.19 -11.80
N GLY A 82 5.33 5.49 -11.89
CA GLY A 82 6.03 6.34 -10.92
C GLY A 82 5.05 7.23 -10.16
N ILE A 83 5.60 8.13 -9.33
CA ILE A 83 4.84 9.06 -8.51
C ILE A 83 5.33 10.49 -8.73
N SER A 84 4.40 11.46 -8.72
CA SER A 84 4.69 12.88 -8.97
C SER A 84 5.43 13.59 -7.85
N SER A 85 5.67 12.92 -6.74
CA SER A 85 6.36 13.45 -5.56
C SER A 85 7.61 12.62 -5.28
N GLU A 86 8.78 13.25 -5.38
CA GLU A 86 10.05 12.60 -5.02
C GLU A 86 10.04 12.13 -3.56
N ARG A 87 9.45 12.94 -2.66
CA ARG A 87 9.32 12.59 -1.26
C ARG A 87 8.49 11.32 -1.05
N GLU A 88 7.40 11.13 -1.80
CA GLU A 88 6.60 9.91 -1.74
C GLU A 88 7.36 8.71 -2.32
N ALA A 89 8.15 8.90 -3.37
CA ALA A 89 9.05 7.86 -3.90
C ALA A 89 10.08 7.43 -2.85
N GLN A 90 10.68 8.39 -2.12
CA GLN A 90 11.60 8.10 -1.02
C GLN A 90 10.92 7.39 0.15
N ARG A 91 9.69 7.77 0.52
CA ARG A 91 8.89 7.09 1.55
C ARG A 91 8.62 5.63 1.17
N HIS A 92 8.24 5.42 -0.07
CA HIS A 92 8.04 4.07 -0.61
C HIS A 92 9.32 3.24 -0.53
N ALA A 93 10.48 3.82 -0.83
CA ALA A 93 11.77 3.12 -0.81
C ALA A 93 12.11 2.50 0.57
N VAL A 94 11.71 3.12 1.67
CA VAL A 94 12.02 2.64 3.04
C VAL A 94 10.86 1.92 3.74
N ILE A 95 9.61 2.12 3.30
CA ILE A 95 8.44 1.51 3.94
C ILE A 95 7.70 0.54 3.01
N ASN A 96 7.92 0.63 1.70
CA ASN A 96 7.25 -0.19 0.69
C ASN A 96 5.71 -0.23 0.87
N HIS A 97 5.12 0.95 1.11
CA HIS A 97 3.69 1.07 1.43
C HIS A 97 2.78 1.17 0.20
N ASN A 98 3.33 1.39 -1.01
CA ASN A 98 2.54 1.52 -2.23
C ASN A 98 2.95 0.45 -3.27
N PRO A 99 2.18 -0.65 -3.39
CA PRO A 99 2.57 -1.78 -4.23
C PRO A 99 2.43 -1.51 -5.74
N PHE A 100 1.80 -0.40 -6.11
CA PHE A 100 1.54 -0.05 -7.52
C PHE A 100 2.65 0.82 -8.13
N LEU A 101 3.72 1.11 -7.38
CA LEU A 101 4.89 1.79 -7.90
C LEU A 101 5.88 0.80 -8.52
N GLY A 102 6.50 1.21 -9.63
CA GLY A 102 7.41 0.41 -10.41
C GLY A 102 6.72 -0.33 -11.54
N ARG A 103 6.98 -1.62 -11.70
CA ARG A 103 6.45 -2.39 -12.82
C ARG A 103 5.05 -2.91 -12.54
N MET A 104 4.18 -2.82 -13.54
CA MET A 104 2.89 -3.50 -13.59
C MET A 104 2.72 -4.14 -14.97
N THR A 105 2.26 -5.38 -15.03
CA THR A 105 2.12 -6.08 -16.33
C THR A 105 1.02 -5.45 -17.20
N ILE A 106 1.24 -5.42 -18.52
CA ILE A 106 0.25 -4.89 -19.48
C ILE A 106 -0.96 -5.83 -19.59
N ASP A 107 -0.74 -7.13 -19.49
CA ASP A 107 -1.74 -8.16 -19.75
C ASP A 107 -2.70 -8.46 -18.57
N GLY A 108 -2.50 -7.85 -17.40
CA GLY A 108 -3.35 -8.11 -16.23
C GLY A 108 -3.22 -7.09 -15.13
N LEU A 109 -2.43 -6.02 -15.29
CA LEU A 109 -2.08 -5.05 -14.25
C LEU A 109 -1.54 -5.73 -12.98
N SER A 110 -0.85 -6.87 -13.13
CA SER A 110 -0.22 -7.55 -12.02
C SER A 110 0.90 -6.69 -11.45
N VAL A 111 0.98 -6.60 -10.13
CA VAL A 111 2.05 -5.90 -9.43
C VAL A 111 3.20 -6.85 -9.12
N TYR A 112 4.39 -6.33 -8.93
CA TYR A 112 5.55 -7.18 -8.60
C TYR A 112 5.83 -7.20 -7.11
N GLU A 113 5.77 -8.40 -6.53
CA GLU A 113 6.23 -8.67 -5.16
C GLU A 113 7.47 -9.57 -5.24
N ASN A 114 8.59 -9.10 -4.70
CA ASN A 114 9.88 -9.83 -4.77
C ASN A 114 10.28 -10.26 -6.20
N GLY A 115 9.97 -9.43 -7.21
CA GLY A 115 10.27 -9.69 -8.62
C GLY A 115 9.34 -10.68 -9.31
N ILE A 116 8.28 -11.15 -8.65
CA ILE A 116 7.28 -12.06 -9.19
C ILE A 116 5.96 -11.31 -9.39
N PRO A 117 5.36 -11.32 -10.60
CA PRO A 117 4.08 -10.67 -10.83
C PRO A 117 2.97 -11.36 -10.04
N GLN A 118 2.16 -10.57 -9.33
CA GLN A 118 1.04 -10.99 -8.51
C GLN A 118 -0.25 -10.46 -9.10
N GLN A 119 -1.19 -11.34 -9.38
CA GLN A 119 -2.48 -11.00 -9.93
C GLN A 119 -3.38 -10.40 -8.85
N VAL A 120 -3.25 -9.10 -8.60
CA VAL A 120 -4.10 -8.39 -7.64
C VAL A 120 -5.50 -8.17 -8.21
N PHE A 121 -5.64 -8.04 -9.53
CA PHE A 121 -6.90 -7.83 -10.24
C PHE A 121 -7.28 -9.06 -11.07
N SER A 122 -8.56 -9.42 -11.07
CA SER A 122 -9.09 -10.58 -11.84
C SER A 122 -9.96 -10.09 -12.98
N PHE A 123 -9.35 -9.87 -14.15
CA PHE A 123 -10.06 -9.50 -15.37
C PHE A 123 -10.40 -10.73 -16.23
N PRO A 124 -11.59 -10.74 -16.89
CA PRO A 124 -12.73 -9.84 -16.69
C PRO A 124 -13.37 -10.07 -15.33
N TRP A 125 -13.87 -9.00 -14.70
CA TRP A 125 -14.48 -9.10 -13.36
C TRP A 125 -15.75 -9.95 -13.37
N VAL A 126 -15.84 -10.90 -12.43
CA VAL A 126 -17.04 -11.74 -12.23
C VAL A 126 -17.35 -11.82 -10.74
N ILE A 127 -18.61 -11.58 -10.36
CA ILE A 127 -19.04 -11.67 -8.96
C ILE A 127 -18.88 -13.12 -8.47
N GLY A 128 -18.22 -13.27 -7.31
CA GLY A 128 -17.95 -14.58 -6.70
C GLY A 128 -16.67 -15.25 -7.21
N ASP A 129 -15.92 -14.64 -8.15
CA ASP A 129 -14.59 -15.14 -8.50
C ASP A 129 -13.66 -15.06 -7.29
N GLU A 130 -12.88 -16.13 -7.12
CA GLU A 130 -11.91 -16.27 -6.04
C GLU A 130 -10.53 -16.51 -6.63
N TRP A 131 -9.51 -15.83 -6.07
CA TRP A 131 -8.11 -16.03 -6.45
C TRP A 131 -7.19 -15.75 -5.28
N SER A 132 -5.90 -16.06 -5.44
CA SER A 132 -4.89 -15.78 -4.43
C SER A 132 -3.71 -15.02 -5.03
N PHE A 133 -3.11 -14.15 -4.24
CA PHE A 133 -1.90 -13.43 -4.60
C PHE A 133 -1.08 -13.09 -3.35
N THR A 134 0.20 -12.77 -3.54
CA THR A 134 1.07 -12.27 -2.46
C THR A 134 1.22 -10.76 -2.59
N LEU A 135 1.04 -10.03 -1.50
CA LEU A 135 1.20 -8.59 -1.43
C LEU A 135 1.51 -8.17 0.00
N PHE A 136 2.40 -7.17 0.19
CA PHE A 136 2.85 -6.71 1.51
C PHE A 136 3.45 -7.84 2.38
N GLY A 137 4.10 -8.82 1.73
CA GLY A 137 4.64 -10.00 2.42
C GLY A 137 3.59 -10.99 2.94
N GLN A 138 2.31 -10.80 2.62
CA GLN A 138 1.18 -11.64 3.02
C GLN A 138 0.62 -12.41 1.82
N GLU A 139 0.16 -13.64 2.05
CA GLU A 139 -0.65 -14.39 1.07
C GLU A 139 -2.13 -14.05 1.30
N TRP A 140 -2.80 -13.59 0.25
CA TRP A 140 -4.17 -13.13 0.26
C TRP A 140 -5.10 -14.09 -0.48
N SER A 141 -6.26 -14.36 0.10
CA SER A 141 -7.41 -15.01 -0.57
C SER A 141 -8.45 -13.93 -0.87
N ALA A 142 -8.66 -13.65 -2.13
CA ALA A 142 -9.52 -12.57 -2.60
C ALA A 142 -10.79 -13.07 -3.25
N THR A 143 -11.86 -12.28 -3.12
CA THR A 143 -13.17 -12.55 -3.75
C THR A 143 -13.74 -11.25 -4.31
N THR A 144 -14.27 -11.28 -5.54
CA THR A 144 -15.10 -10.20 -6.09
C THR A 144 -16.47 -10.24 -5.43
N VAL A 145 -16.74 -9.30 -4.52
CA VAL A 145 -17.98 -9.30 -3.71
C VAL A 145 -19.14 -8.61 -4.38
N SER A 146 -18.89 -7.64 -5.26
CA SER A 146 -19.92 -6.97 -6.04
C SER A 146 -19.38 -6.23 -7.25
N ILE A 147 -20.22 -6.06 -8.26
CA ILE A 147 -19.98 -5.19 -9.43
C ILE A 147 -21.19 -4.28 -9.55
N ASN A 148 -21.00 -2.97 -9.44
CA ASN A 148 -22.06 -1.99 -9.52
C ASN A 148 -21.59 -0.72 -10.23
N ASN A 149 -22.32 -0.26 -11.23
CA ASN A 149 -22.04 0.98 -11.95
C ASN A 149 -20.60 1.07 -12.50
N GLY A 150 -20.09 -0.03 -13.08
CA GLY A 150 -18.73 -0.07 -13.60
C GLY A 150 -17.62 -0.15 -12.53
N ASN A 151 -17.96 -0.44 -11.27
CA ASN A 151 -17.01 -0.59 -10.18
C ASN A 151 -17.04 -2.02 -9.62
N ALA A 152 -15.89 -2.69 -9.58
CA ALA A 152 -15.73 -3.99 -8.94
C ALA A 152 -15.17 -3.81 -7.52
N ARG A 153 -15.88 -4.35 -6.53
CA ARG A 153 -15.43 -4.37 -5.14
C ARG A 153 -14.87 -5.74 -4.79
N VAL A 154 -13.68 -5.74 -4.21
CA VAL A 154 -12.97 -6.94 -3.76
C VAL A 154 -12.77 -6.89 -2.26
N SER A 155 -12.90 -8.05 -1.63
CA SER A 155 -12.47 -8.31 -0.26
C SER A 155 -11.44 -9.42 -0.27
N ALA A 156 -10.33 -9.24 0.41
CA ALA A 156 -9.31 -10.25 0.58
C ALA A 156 -8.90 -10.35 2.05
N GLU A 157 -8.57 -11.56 2.48
CA GLU A 157 -8.12 -11.88 3.83
C GLU A 157 -6.83 -12.68 3.77
N SER A 158 -5.89 -12.40 4.67
CA SER A 158 -4.68 -13.19 4.81
C SER A 158 -4.82 -14.27 5.88
N SER A 159 -3.96 -15.28 5.83
CA SER A 159 -3.90 -16.33 6.87
C SER A 159 -3.56 -15.80 8.27
N GLU A 160 -3.00 -14.59 8.37
CA GLU A 160 -2.66 -13.91 9.62
C GLU A 160 -3.80 -13.00 10.13
N GLY A 161 -4.95 -12.97 9.44
CA GLY A 161 -6.13 -12.18 9.81
C GLY A 161 -6.01 -10.70 9.42
N HIS A 162 -5.15 -10.36 8.46
CA HIS A 162 -5.15 -9.02 7.86
C HIS A 162 -6.29 -8.93 6.85
N GLU A 163 -6.85 -7.74 6.68
CA GLU A 163 -7.91 -7.45 5.73
C GLU A 163 -7.44 -6.48 4.64
N LEU A 164 -7.77 -6.78 3.39
CA LEU A 164 -7.53 -5.91 2.25
C LEU A 164 -8.83 -5.74 1.49
N GLN A 165 -9.31 -4.50 1.40
CA GLN A 165 -10.50 -4.16 0.64
C GLN A 165 -10.17 -3.12 -0.42
N TYR A 166 -10.63 -3.32 -1.65
CA TYR A 166 -10.46 -2.32 -2.69
C TYR A 166 -11.63 -2.29 -3.66
N THR A 167 -11.77 -1.16 -4.33
CA THR A 167 -12.72 -0.93 -5.42
C THR A 167 -11.93 -0.54 -6.66
N PHE A 168 -12.11 -1.31 -7.73
CA PHE A 168 -11.60 -0.98 -9.06
C PHE A 168 -12.68 -0.22 -9.83
N SER A 169 -12.34 0.93 -10.39
CA SER A 169 -13.22 1.74 -11.23
C SER A 169 -12.91 1.49 -12.71
N GLY A 170 -13.87 0.95 -13.46
CA GLY A 170 -13.73 0.76 -14.90
C GLY A 170 -13.57 2.09 -15.63
N SER A 171 -14.33 3.12 -15.24
CA SER A 171 -14.27 4.45 -15.87
C SER A 171 -12.97 5.20 -15.61
N ASP A 172 -12.34 5.01 -14.45
CA ASP A 172 -11.04 5.62 -14.12
C ASP A 172 -9.88 4.71 -14.54
N GLY A 173 -10.17 3.46 -14.91
CA GLY A 173 -9.20 2.47 -15.33
C GLY A 173 -8.21 2.04 -14.25
N PHE A 174 -8.53 2.30 -12.96
CA PHE A 174 -7.71 1.91 -11.83
C PHE A 174 -8.49 1.94 -10.51
N LEU A 175 -7.79 1.89 -9.37
CA LEU A 175 -8.42 1.86 -8.05
C LEU A 175 -9.13 3.18 -7.71
N GLU A 176 -10.41 3.10 -7.32
CA GLU A 176 -11.12 4.17 -6.64
C GLU A 176 -10.70 4.28 -5.19
N ARG A 177 -10.52 3.13 -4.55
CA ARG A 177 -10.14 3.04 -3.14
C ARG A 177 -9.41 1.75 -2.83
N LEU A 178 -8.47 1.79 -1.87
CA LEU A 178 -7.87 0.63 -1.24
C LEU A 178 -7.72 0.89 0.25
N VAL A 179 -8.00 -0.13 1.07
CA VAL A 179 -7.77 -0.13 2.52
C VAL A 179 -7.13 -1.46 2.90
N TRP A 180 -5.99 -1.38 3.56
CA TRP A 180 -5.32 -2.52 4.19
C TRP A 180 -5.27 -2.30 5.71
N GLU A 181 -5.80 -3.27 6.44
CA GLU A 181 -5.81 -3.29 7.90
C GLU A 181 -5.06 -4.54 8.40
N ASP A 182 -4.34 -4.40 9.51
CA ASP A 182 -3.72 -5.55 10.17
C ASP A 182 -4.74 -6.37 10.97
N SER A 183 -4.30 -7.49 11.57
CA SER A 183 -5.15 -8.38 12.36
C SER A 183 -5.77 -7.74 13.62
N GLU A 184 -5.33 -6.54 14.00
CA GLU A 184 -5.91 -5.76 15.09
C GLU A 184 -6.87 -4.67 14.59
N GLY A 185 -7.12 -4.61 13.27
CA GLY A 185 -7.98 -3.62 12.62
C GLY A 185 -7.32 -2.23 12.53
N ARG A 186 -6.00 -2.14 12.60
CA ARG A 186 -5.27 -0.88 12.44
C ARG A 186 -4.96 -0.68 10.97
N ASN A 187 -5.31 0.50 10.46
CA ASN A 187 -5.03 0.88 9.09
C ASN A 187 -3.51 0.92 8.83
N GLN A 188 -3.04 0.15 7.86
CA GLN A 188 -1.64 0.11 7.41
C GLN A 188 -1.44 0.92 6.13
N LEU A 189 -2.46 0.93 5.25
CA LEU A 189 -2.51 1.77 4.06
C LEU A 189 -3.96 2.07 3.73
N ARG A 190 -4.26 3.34 3.46
CA ARG A 190 -5.48 3.75 2.78
C ARG A 190 -5.12 4.63 1.59
N MET A 191 -5.73 4.33 0.45
CA MET A 191 -5.64 5.12 -0.76
C MET A 191 -7.06 5.50 -1.18
N ASP A 192 -7.34 6.79 -1.31
CA ASP A 192 -8.61 7.30 -1.84
C ASP A 192 -8.31 8.11 -3.11
N LEU A 193 -8.94 7.75 -4.22
CA LEU A 193 -8.80 8.47 -5.50
C LEU A 193 -9.52 9.82 -5.42
N ASN A 194 -8.81 10.89 -5.73
CA ASN A 194 -9.39 12.23 -5.83
C ASN A 194 -9.77 12.57 -7.27
N VAL A 195 -8.91 12.22 -8.23
CA VAL A 195 -9.15 12.47 -9.66
C VAL A 195 -8.25 11.63 -10.54
N ALA A 196 -8.80 11.06 -11.61
CA ALA A 196 -8.07 10.44 -12.72
C ALA A 196 -7.95 11.43 -13.88
N ARG A 197 -6.84 11.42 -14.59
CA ARG A 197 -6.57 12.25 -15.78
C ARG A 197 -5.61 11.55 -16.74
N SER A 198 -5.55 12.07 -17.97
CA SER A 198 -4.52 11.74 -18.96
C SER A 198 -3.59 12.95 -19.18
N ASN A 199 -2.52 12.72 -19.97
CA ASN A 199 -1.58 13.78 -20.40
C ASN A 199 -0.90 14.52 -19.23
N TYR A 200 -0.43 13.77 -18.22
CA TYR A 200 0.42 14.33 -17.17
C TYR A 200 1.64 15.02 -17.76
N GLN A 201 2.01 16.18 -17.20
CA GLN A 201 3.23 16.89 -17.53
C GLN A 201 3.98 17.21 -16.25
N GLY A 202 5.25 16.86 -16.18
CA GLY A 202 6.12 17.13 -15.05
C GLY A 202 7.01 15.94 -14.68
N ASP A 203 7.72 16.10 -13.58
CA ASP A 203 8.62 15.05 -13.09
C ASP A 203 7.84 13.90 -12.46
N VAL A 204 8.33 12.68 -12.71
CA VAL A 204 7.82 11.41 -12.15
C VAL A 204 9.00 10.66 -11.59
N PHE A 205 8.86 10.10 -10.40
CA PHE A 205 9.91 9.43 -9.66
C PHE A 205 9.52 8.00 -9.30
N PHE A 206 10.50 7.11 -9.31
CA PHE A 206 10.42 5.80 -8.70
C PHE A 206 11.78 5.43 -8.11
N TYR A 207 11.78 4.94 -6.89
CA TYR A 207 12.96 4.45 -6.17
C TYR A 207 12.83 2.94 -6.02
N ARG A 208 13.59 2.18 -6.84
CA ARG A 208 13.67 0.73 -6.66
C ARG A 208 14.67 0.43 -5.56
N ALA A 209 14.17 0.00 -4.42
CA ALA A 209 14.97 -0.08 -3.22
C ALA A 209 15.01 -1.49 -2.63
N ARG A 210 16.01 -1.71 -1.78
CA ARG A 210 16.17 -2.86 -0.91
C ARG A 210 16.58 -2.40 0.48
N ASP A 211 15.95 -2.97 1.51
CA ASP A 211 16.31 -2.71 2.89
C ASP A 211 17.74 -3.20 3.17
N LEU A 212 18.56 -2.33 3.74
CA LEU A 212 19.90 -2.62 4.22
C LEU A 212 19.93 -2.81 5.73
N ILE A 213 19.14 -2.01 6.46
CA ILE A 213 18.95 -2.13 7.90
C ILE A 213 17.55 -1.64 8.30
N ASP A 214 16.92 -2.36 9.23
CA ASP A 214 15.71 -1.99 9.95
C ASP A 214 15.94 -2.33 11.43
N ARG A 215 16.10 -1.31 12.29
CA ARG A 215 16.46 -1.48 13.70
C ARG A 215 15.71 -0.54 14.62
N LEU A 216 15.11 -1.13 15.63
CA LEU A 216 14.55 -0.42 16.78
C LEU A 216 15.60 -0.45 17.91
N TYR A 217 16.08 0.72 18.31
CA TYR A 217 16.95 0.92 19.44
C TYR A 217 16.13 1.46 20.60
N GLU A 218 16.03 0.67 21.66
CA GLU A 218 15.33 1.05 22.89
C GLU A 218 16.32 1.53 23.95
N GLU A 219 15.80 2.02 25.09
CA GLU A 219 16.61 2.50 26.21
C GLU A 219 17.75 1.53 26.56
N ASN A 220 18.95 2.07 26.63
CA ASN A 220 20.16 1.35 27.07
C ASN A 220 21.10 2.31 27.82
N ASP A 221 21.68 1.85 28.91
CA ASP A 221 22.65 2.63 29.71
C ASP A 221 23.99 2.84 29.00
N GLN A 222 24.28 2.10 27.94
CA GLN A 222 25.51 2.13 27.18
C GLN A 222 25.27 2.61 25.73
N GLU A 223 26.34 3.06 25.08
CA GLU A 223 26.31 3.27 23.63
C GLU A 223 26.14 1.92 22.93
N ILE A 224 25.26 1.92 21.93
CA ILE A 224 25.01 0.77 21.04
C ILE A 224 25.84 0.99 19.78
N TYR A 225 26.63 -0.03 19.43
CA TYR A 225 27.40 -0.07 18.19
C TYR A 225 26.77 -1.10 17.27
N ASP A 226 26.44 -0.69 16.05
CA ASP A 226 25.85 -1.54 15.02
C ASP A 226 26.48 -1.23 13.67
N SER A 227 26.19 -2.02 12.64
CA SER A 227 26.65 -1.75 11.27
C SER A 227 25.73 -2.40 10.25
N PHE A 228 25.80 -1.92 9.02
CA PHE A 228 25.22 -2.55 7.85
C PHE A 228 26.17 -2.40 6.66
N PHE A 229 25.93 -3.19 5.63
CA PHE A 229 26.76 -3.20 4.45
C PHE A 229 25.98 -2.71 3.23
N ASP A 230 26.51 -1.71 2.56
CA ASP A 230 26.07 -1.25 1.26
C ASP A 230 26.77 -2.07 0.20
N ASP A 231 26.13 -3.13 -0.29
CA ASP A 231 26.65 -4.09 -1.27
C ASP A 231 26.12 -3.84 -2.69
N GLY A 232 25.40 -2.75 -2.89
CA GLY A 232 24.78 -2.40 -4.17
C GLY A 232 23.57 -3.27 -4.53
N HIS A 233 23.05 -3.05 -5.73
CA HIS A 233 22.00 -3.89 -6.29
C HIS A 233 22.59 -5.20 -6.86
N PRO A 234 21.96 -6.37 -6.62
CA PRO A 234 22.53 -7.67 -7.00
C PRO A 234 22.91 -7.83 -8.47
N THR A 235 22.28 -7.08 -9.38
CA THR A 235 22.47 -7.20 -10.83
C THR A 235 22.80 -5.90 -11.54
N GLU A 236 22.63 -4.72 -10.89
CA GLU A 236 22.74 -3.41 -11.54
C GLU A 236 23.89 -2.55 -11.00
N GLY A 237 24.71 -3.09 -10.09
CA GLY A 237 25.87 -2.38 -9.55
C GLY A 237 25.55 -1.59 -8.28
N ASP A 238 26.28 -0.48 -8.09
CA ASP A 238 26.11 0.34 -6.88
C ASP A 238 24.74 1.01 -6.83
N TRP A 239 24.26 1.27 -5.61
CA TRP A 239 23.07 2.10 -5.42
C TRP A 239 23.35 3.54 -5.82
N ASP A 240 22.35 4.24 -6.37
CA ASP A 240 22.45 5.67 -6.64
C ASP A 240 22.43 6.48 -5.34
N THR A 241 21.66 6.01 -4.37
CA THR A 241 21.49 6.70 -3.08
C THR A 241 21.10 5.73 -1.98
N LEU A 242 21.33 6.13 -0.73
CA LEU A 242 20.72 5.50 0.44
C LEU A 242 19.59 6.41 0.94
N VAL A 243 18.41 5.83 1.12
CA VAL A 243 17.25 6.50 1.70
C VAL A 243 17.15 6.07 3.16
N TRP A 244 17.05 7.03 4.08
CA TRP A 244 16.91 6.75 5.50
C TRP A 244 15.56 7.23 6.02
N TYR A 245 15.05 6.52 7.02
CA TYR A 245 13.84 6.83 7.79
C TYR A 245 14.15 6.81 9.28
N LEU A 246 13.57 7.76 10.02
CA LEU A 246 13.64 7.82 11.48
C LEU A 246 12.24 8.00 12.07
N ASP A 247 11.96 7.20 13.10
CA ASP A 247 10.88 7.41 14.04
C ASP A 247 11.47 7.41 15.47
N VAL A 248 11.33 8.53 16.17
CA VAL A 248 12.01 8.77 17.44
C VAL A 248 11.04 9.29 18.46
N GLU A 249 11.11 8.73 19.65
CA GLU A 249 10.43 9.24 20.83
C GLU A 249 11.39 9.22 22.03
N ILE A 250 11.61 10.39 22.64
CA ILE A 250 12.46 10.55 23.83
C ILE A 250 11.59 10.99 24.99
N ALA A 251 11.60 10.22 26.05
CA ALA A 251 10.78 10.49 27.24
C ALA A 251 11.02 11.87 27.86
N SER A 252 9.97 12.46 28.44
CA SER A 252 9.97 13.83 28.97
C SER A 252 10.39 13.89 30.46
N ASN A 253 11.42 13.17 30.88
CA ASN A 253 11.82 13.10 32.29
C ASN A 253 13.06 13.94 32.66
N GLY A 254 13.52 14.82 31.76
CA GLY A 254 14.63 15.76 31.99
C GLY A 254 16.04 15.15 31.89
N ALA A 255 16.19 13.85 32.10
CA ALA A 255 17.47 13.12 31.96
C ALA A 255 17.55 12.28 30.66
N SER A 256 16.42 12.18 29.95
CA SER A 256 16.35 11.42 28.72
C SER A 256 17.04 12.13 27.56
N SER A 257 17.63 11.37 26.67
CA SER A 257 18.29 11.86 25.46
C SER A 257 18.44 10.73 24.43
N GLY A 258 18.58 11.12 23.16
CA GLY A 258 18.91 10.20 22.07
C GLY A 258 20.00 10.78 21.18
N SER A 259 20.82 9.94 20.59
CA SER A 259 21.72 10.33 19.50
C SER A 259 21.96 9.20 18.55
N LEU A 260 22.17 9.54 17.28
CA LEU A 260 22.53 8.62 16.21
C LEU A 260 23.64 9.26 15.40
N THR A 261 24.70 8.51 15.14
CA THR A 261 25.73 8.86 14.16
C THR A 261 25.96 7.67 13.26
N MET A 262 25.83 7.89 11.95
CA MET A 262 26.16 6.94 10.91
C MET A 262 27.47 7.41 10.25
N LYS A 263 28.44 6.52 10.13
CA LYS A 263 29.70 6.77 9.43
C LYS A 263 29.87 5.79 8.30
N ASP A 264 30.30 6.26 7.15
CA ASP A 264 30.71 5.42 6.04
C ASP A 264 32.09 4.80 6.28
N HIS A 265 32.51 3.89 5.40
CA HIS A 265 33.82 3.23 5.48
C HIS A 265 35.01 4.20 5.33
N ALA A 266 34.80 5.37 4.74
CA ALA A 266 35.82 6.42 4.60
C ALA A 266 35.89 7.32 5.87
N GLY A 267 35.00 7.12 6.84
CA GLY A 267 34.92 7.87 8.09
C GLY A 267 34.13 9.17 8.03
N ALA A 268 33.47 9.49 6.90
CA ALA A 268 32.53 10.58 6.85
C ALA A 268 31.27 10.25 7.65
N SER A 269 30.59 11.27 8.19
CA SER A 269 29.37 11.12 8.97
C SER A 269 28.17 11.71 8.23
N PRO A 270 27.62 10.99 7.23
CA PRO A 270 26.56 11.52 6.37
C PRO A 270 25.23 11.75 7.13
N LEU A 271 25.01 11.06 8.26
CA LEU A 271 23.85 11.26 9.11
C LEU A 271 24.27 11.37 10.57
N THR A 272 23.96 12.50 11.18
CA THR A 272 24.14 12.72 12.62
C THR A 272 22.91 13.43 13.16
N ARG A 273 22.33 12.91 14.25
CA ARG A 273 21.16 13.46 14.94
C ARG A 273 21.36 13.38 16.45
N ALA A 274 20.76 14.32 17.15
CA ALA A 274 20.70 14.30 18.62
C ALA A 274 19.37 14.89 19.09
N TRP A 275 18.77 14.24 20.09
CA TRP A 275 17.48 14.59 20.64
C TRP A 275 17.57 14.77 22.15
N GLY A 276 16.96 15.84 22.65
CA GLY A 276 16.82 16.10 24.07
C GLY A 276 15.55 15.46 24.65
N SER A 277 15.39 15.60 25.94
CA SER A 277 14.21 15.14 26.70
C SER A 277 12.91 15.68 26.09
N GLY A 278 11.94 14.80 25.85
CA GLY A 278 10.63 15.12 25.28
C GLY A 278 10.64 15.35 23.76
N ALA A 279 11.76 15.11 23.10
CA ALA A 279 11.80 15.21 21.63
C ALA A 279 11.06 14.07 20.97
N THR A 280 10.35 14.39 19.89
CA THR A 280 9.71 13.42 18.97
C THR A 280 10.07 13.80 17.54
N GLU A 281 10.40 12.82 16.72
CA GLU A 281 10.64 13.00 15.29
C GLU A 281 10.01 11.80 14.55
N LYS A 282 8.77 11.98 14.08
CA LYS A 282 8.01 10.90 13.46
C LYS A 282 8.03 11.01 11.95
N GLY A 283 8.41 9.91 11.28
CA GLY A 283 8.41 9.83 9.83
C GLY A 283 9.42 10.76 9.16
N ALA A 284 10.53 11.08 9.82
CA ALA A 284 11.60 11.83 9.19
C ALA A 284 12.27 10.98 8.12
N ILE A 285 12.54 11.59 6.97
CA ILE A 285 13.10 10.91 5.80
C ILE A 285 14.12 11.80 5.11
N GLY A 286 15.10 11.18 4.46
CA GLY A 286 16.06 11.87 3.62
C GLY A 286 16.96 10.90 2.88
N THR A 287 17.83 11.47 2.06
CA THR A 287 18.78 10.72 1.25
C THR A 287 20.21 11.09 1.62
N ILE A 288 21.12 10.16 1.43
CA ILE A 288 22.56 10.36 1.46
C ILE A 288 23.18 9.67 0.24
N PRO A 289 24.28 10.17 -0.31
CA PRO A 289 24.98 9.46 -1.38
C PRO A 289 25.36 8.05 -0.94
N SER A 290 25.14 7.06 -1.80
CA SER A 290 25.69 5.74 -1.59
C SER A 290 27.22 5.79 -1.69
N ASN A 291 27.88 5.05 -0.81
CA ASN A 291 29.34 4.90 -0.82
C ASN A 291 29.61 3.43 -0.44
N SER A 292 29.59 2.56 -1.45
CA SER A 292 29.65 1.10 -1.29
C SER A 292 30.64 0.66 -0.24
N GLY A 293 30.19 -0.17 0.70
CA GLY A 293 30.99 -0.65 1.80
C GLY A 293 30.27 -0.67 3.14
N GLU A 294 31.02 -0.84 4.22
CA GLU A 294 30.46 -0.92 5.58
C GLU A 294 30.13 0.47 6.12
N TYR A 295 28.92 0.61 6.65
CA TYR A 295 28.49 1.75 7.45
C TYR A 295 28.41 1.35 8.91
N SER A 296 29.04 2.11 9.79
CA SER A 296 28.98 1.94 11.23
C SER A 296 28.00 2.90 11.88
N LEU A 297 27.28 2.42 12.88
CA LEU A 297 26.30 3.16 13.64
C LEU A 297 26.75 3.27 15.10
N THR A 298 26.62 4.47 15.66
CA THR A 298 26.76 4.70 17.10
C THR A 298 25.45 5.32 17.57
N VAL A 299 24.73 4.63 18.45
CA VAL A 299 23.42 5.02 18.93
C VAL A 299 23.39 5.10 20.46
N THR A 300 22.77 6.13 20.98
CA THR A 300 22.49 6.28 22.40
C THR A 300 21.01 6.53 22.58
N VAL A 301 20.36 5.77 23.47
CA VAL A 301 18.96 5.98 23.85
C VAL A 301 18.90 5.92 25.39
N ARG A 302 18.55 7.04 26.01
CA ARG A 302 18.43 7.16 27.47
C ARG A 302 17.05 7.62 27.89
N GLY A 303 16.53 7.00 28.93
CA GLY A 303 15.21 7.31 29.49
C GLY A 303 14.18 6.22 29.18
N GLN A 304 13.49 5.80 30.22
CA GLN A 304 12.47 4.77 30.14
C GLN A 304 11.42 5.13 29.07
N SER A 305 11.09 4.15 28.22
CA SER A 305 10.17 4.29 27.09
C SER A 305 10.67 5.20 25.96
N SER A 306 11.99 5.49 25.92
CA SER A 306 12.61 6.15 24.77
C SER A 306 13.03 5.15 23.72
N TYR A 307 12.90 5.53 22.44
CA TYR A 307 13.36 4.70 21.33
C TYR A 307 13.83 5.54 20.13
N ILE A 308 14.65 4.92 19.28
CA ILE A 308 15.03 5.37 17.96
C ILE A 308 14.82 4.19 17.01
N HIS A 309 13.94 4.34 16.03
CA HIS A 309 13.76 3.38 14.95
C HIS A 309 14.42 3.94 13.70
N LEU A 310 15.43 3.23 13.20
CA LEU A 310 16.16 3.56 11.98
C LEU A 310 15.89 2.51 10.92
N LYS A 311 15.51 2.97 9.72
CA LYS A 311 15.60 2.16 8.50
C LYS A 311 16.51 2.85 7.50
N VAL A 312 17.24 2.05 6.73
CA VAL A 312 18.02 2.52 5.57
C VAL A 312 17.81 1.52 4.44
N ALA A 313 17.47 2.05 3.28
CA ALA A 313 17.37 1.28 2.05
C ALA A 313 18.35 1.82 1.00
N GLY A 314 19.02 0.93 0.29
CA GLY A 314 19.73 1.27 -0.94
C GLY A 314 18.73 1.39 -2.08
N ALA A 315 18.85 2.41 -2.93
CA ALA A 315 17.91 2.69 -3.99
C ALA A 315 18.59 3.04 -5.33
N LEU A 316 18.03 2.49 -6.41
CA LEU A 316 18.21 2.94 -7.79
C LEU A 316 17.11 3.95 -8.10
N VAL A 317 17.50 5.11 -8.61
CA VAL A 317 16.58 6.23 -8.82
C VAL A 317 16.18 6.32 -10.29
N PHE A 318 14.89 6.20 -10.54
CA PHE A 318 14.31 6.40 -11.87
C PHE A 318 13.56 7.73 -11.86
N GLN A 319 13.82 8.54 -12.86
CA GLN A 319 13.17 9.83 -13.06
C GLN A 319 12.81 10.02 -14.53
N TRP A 320 11.57 10.39 -14.78
CA TRP A 320 11.04 10.75 -16.09
C TRP A 320 10.53 12.20 -16.05
N ASN A 321 10.64 12.89 -17.18
CA ASN A 321 10.04 14.20 -17.38
C ASN A 321 9.07 14.11 -18.57
N LEU A 322 7.76 14.14 -18.30
CA LEU A 322 6.68 13.95 -19.27
C LEU A 322 6.12 15.29 -19.76
#